data_f6904d6851e96196508f1c39a69b065d
#
_entry.id   f6904d6851e96196508f1c39a69b065d
#
_cell.length_a   1.000
_cell.length_b   1.000
_cell.length_c   1.000
_cell.angle_alpha   90.00
_cell.angle_beta   90.00
_cell.angle_gamma   90.00
#
_symmetry.space_group_name_H-M   'P 1'
#
loop_
_entity.id
_entity.type
_entity.pdbx_description
1 polymer ?
#
loop_
_entity_poly.entity_id
_entity_poly.type
_entity_poly.pdbx_seq_one_letter_code
_entity_poly.pdbx_strand_id
1 'polypeptide(L)'
;KSATTINIRQEDIFKIQMIISKIEKKVADFEAKISMKNRERHNEQQKLDAQELKEHKNRQQIQEKLQRQQTSALSNVNKTLLEHSDMINALSKLPEKITVLFFASNPQDQGQLRLDEEVRSIKEMIRSSRHRDAVKLESCWAVRPGDILQNINEFSPTIVHFSGHGSSDDELVIMDNNSNTKLVSMQSIVQAISVANDNLRLVFFNTCH
;
A
#
# COMPACT_ATOMS: atom_id res chain seq x y z
N LYS A 1 -68.79 -57.40 82.82
CA LYS A 1 -68.72 -56.39 81.70
C LYS A 1 -67.34 -55.74 81.55
N SER A 2 -66.40 -55.81 82.47
CA SER A 2 -65.06 -55.13 82.42
C SER A 2 -64.01 -55.85 81.56
N ALA A 3 -63.93 -57.21 81.65
CA ALA A 3 -62.88 -57.96 80.94
C ALA A 3 -63.03 -57.98 79.41
N THR A 4 -64.23 -58.03 78.89
CA THR A 4 -64.57 -58.03 77.46
C THR A 4 -64.18 -56.68 76.79
N THR A 5 -64.42 -55.58 77.52
CA THR A 5 -64.08 -54.22 77.02
C THR A 5 -62.57 -53.97 76.97
N ILE A 6 -61.81 -54.57 77.92
CA ILE A 6 -60.33 -54.47 77.91
C ILE A 6 -59.73 -55.28 76.74
N ASN A 7 -60.30 -56.47 76.45
CA ASN A 7 -59.81 -57.30 75.33
C ASN A 7 -60.08 -56.62 73.99
N ILE A 8 -61.19 -55.99 73.74
CA ILE A 8 -61.49 -55.24 72.50
C ILE A 8 -60.51 -54.05 72.33
N ARG A 9 -60.21 -53.35 73.41
CA ARG A 9 -59.21 -52.26 73.38
C ARG A 9 -57.79 -52.74 73.06
N GLN A 10 -57.39 -53.90 73.53
CA GLN A 10 -56.07 -54.50 73.24
C GLN A 10 -55.97 -54.95 71.78
N GLU A 11 -57.03 -55.53 71.20
CA GLU A 11 -57.07 -55.86 69.79
C GLU A 11 -56.95 -54.61 68.84
N ASP A 12 -57.67 -53.55 69.23
CA ASP A 12 -57.64 -52.30 68.49
C ASP A 12 -56.21 -51.64 68.57
N ILE A 13 -55.59 -51.66 69.74
CA ILE A 13 -54.21 -51.21 69.93
C ILE A 13 -53.25 -52.01 69.03
N PHE A 14 -53.38 -53.33 68.99
CA PHE A 14 -52.59 -54.19 68.15
C PHE A 14 -52.75 -53.87 66.62
N LYS A 15 -54.02 -53.65 66.18
CA LYS A 15 -54.33 -53.25 64.81
C LYS A 15 -53.70 -51.92 64.44
N ILE A 16 -53.76 -50.94 65.35
CA ILE A 16 -53.13 -49.60 65.12
C ILE A 16 -51.63 -49.75 65.06
N GLN A 17 -50.95 -50.51 65.91
CA GLN A 17 -49.54 -50.79 65.90
C GLN A 17 -49.13 -51.44 64.57
N MET A 18 -49.88 -52.36 64.03
CA MET A 18 -49.66 -52.99 62.75
C MET A 18 -49.75 -51.98 61.60
N ILE A 19 -50.69 -51.02 61.65
CA ILE A 19 -50.84 -49.97 60.66
C ILE A 19 -49.61 -48.99 60.74
N ILE A 20 -49.26 -48.59 61.97
CA ILE A 20 -48.08 -47.73 62.18
C ILE A 20 -46.84 -48.37 61.60
N SER A 21 -46.57 -49.65 61.91
CA SER A 21 -45.44 -50.35 61.37
C SER A 21 -45.39 -50.42 59.80
N LYS A 22 -46.62 -50.61 59.19
CA LYS A 22 -46.71 -50.54 57.69
C LYS A 22 -46.47 -49.16 57.14
N ILE A 23 -46.87 -48.10 57.84
CA ILE A 23 -46.63 -46.73 57.44
C ILE A 23 -45.17 -46.41 57.60
N GLU A 24 -44.51 -46.74 58.72
CA GLU A 24 -43.06 -46.55 58.94
C GLU A 24 -42.23 -47.22 57.86
N LYS A 25 -42.56 -48.46 57.47
CA LYS A 25 -41.92 -49.15 56.40
C LYS A 25 -42.06 -48.41 55.05
N LYS A 26 -43.26 -47.89 54.73
CA LYS A 26 -43.48 -47.10 53.52
C LYS A 26 -42.70 -45.77 53.55
N VAL A 27 -42.59 -45.09 54.69
CA VAL A 27 -41.86 -43.88 54.88
C VAL A 27 -40.37 -44.16 54.60
N ALA A 28 -39.77 -45.22 55.21
CA ALA A 28 -38.39 -45.61 54.97
C ALA A 28 -38.12 -45.92 53.48
N ASP A 29 -39.07 -46.62 52.81
CA ASP A 29 -38.93 -46.88 51.35
C ASP A 29 -38.91 -45.58 50.51
N PHE A 30 -39.76 -44.58 50.87
CA PHE A 30 -39.79 -43.28 50.19
C PHE A 30 -38.51 -42.48 50.47
N GLU A 31 -38.07 -42.45 51.71
CA GLU A 31 -36.78 -41.78 52.06
C GLU A 31 -35.59 -42.35 51.26
N ALA A 32 -35.54 -43.69 51.17
CA ALA A 32 -34.49 -44.35 50.35
C ALA A 32 -34.59 -43.95 48.88
N LYS A 33 -35.78 -43.88 48.28
CA LYS A 33 -36.01 -43.44 46.92
C LYS A 33 -35.63 -41.97 46.69
N ILE A 34 -35.97 -41.08 47.64
CA ILE A 34 -35.61 -39.66 47.61
C ILE A 34 -34.05 -39.53 47.66
N SER A 35 -33.40 -40.29 48.57
CA SER A 35 -31.95 -40.26 48.67
C SER A 35 -31.27 -40.71 47.37
N MET A 36 -31.74 -41.80 46.76
CA MET A 36 -31.24 -42.25 45.46
C MET A 36 -31.41 -41.17 44.37
N LYS A 37 -32.62 -40.57 44.28
CA LYS A 37 -32.90 -39.54 43.29
C LYS A 37 -32.07 -38.27 43.49
N ASN A 38 -31.81 -37.89 44.72
CA ASN A 38 -30.93 -36.75 45.02
C ASN A 38 -29.47 -37.05 44.62
N ARG A 39 -28.98 -38.27 44.79
CA ARG A 39 -27.64 -38.69 44.30
C ARG A 39 -27.57 -38.64 42.77
N GLU A 40 -28.59 -39.15 42.09
CA GLU A 40 -28.64 -39.08 40.61
C GLU A 40 -28.60 -37.62 40.12
N ARG A 41 -29.43 -36.75 40.68
CA ARG A 41 -29.42 -35.31 40.33
C ARG A 41 -28.07 -34.64 40.60
N HIS A 42 -27.44 -34.95 41.75
CA HIS A 42 -26.16 -34.40 42.07
C HIS A 42 -25.08 -34.83 41.05
N ASN A 43 -25.09 -36.09 40.65
CA ASN A 43 -24.15 -36.62 39.65
C ASN A 43 -24.40 -36.00 38.27
N GLU A 44 -25.66 -35.78 37.87
CA GLU A 44 -26.02 -35.09 36.63
C GLU A 44 -25.53 -33.63 36.64
N GLN A 45 -25.76 -32.92 37.75
CA GLN A 45 -25.29 -31.54 37.91
C GLN A 45 -23.77 -31.45 37.82
N GLN A 46 -23.01 -32.34 38.46
CA GLN A 46 -21.56 -32.37 38.35
C GLN A 46 -21.09 -32.60 36.92
N LYS A 47 -21.78 -33.44 36.13
CA LYS A 47 -21.47 -33.64 34.71
C LYS A 47 -21.71 -32.39 33.88
N LEU A 48 -22.83 -31.69 34.11
CA LEU A 48 -23.14 -30.43 33.44
C LEU A 48 -22.12 -29.35 33.77
N ASP A 49 -21.80 -29.17 35.04
CA ASP A 49 -20.78 -28.18 35.49
C ASP A 49 -19.40 -28.46 34.87
N ALA A 50 -19.01 -29.73 34.77
CA ALA A 50 -17.76 -30.13 34.13
C ALA A 50 -17.76 -29.86 32.61
N GLN A 51 -18.90 -30.07 31.95
CA GLN A 51 -19.07 -29.77 30.53
C GLN A 51 -19.01 -28.25 30.28
N GLU A 52 -19.74 -27.44 31.04
CA GLU A 52 -19.71 -25.98 30.94
C GLU A 52 -18.31 -25.41 31.15
N LEU A 53 -17.56 -25.93 32.14
CA LEU A 53 -16.18 -25.53 32.39
C LEU A 53 -15.27 -25.87 31.21
N LYS A 54 -15.49 -27.03 30.59
CA LYS A 54 -14.71 -27.45 29.42
C LYS A 54 -15.01 -26.55 28.20
N GLU A 55 -16.28 -26.24 27.96
CA GLU A 55 -16.69 -25.34 26.89
C GLU A 55 -16.18 -23.92 27.12
N HIS A 56 -16.23 -23.42 28.34
CA HIS A 56 -15.69 -22.10 28.69
C HIS A 56 -14.19 -22.02 28.41
N LYS A 57 -13.41 -23.02 28.84
CA LYS A 57 -11.97 -23.09 28.55
C LYS A 57 -11.68 -23.14 27.03
N ASN A 58 -12.44 -23.91 26.29
CA ASN A 58 -12.28 -24.00 24.86
C ASN A 58 -12.57 -22.66 24.17
N ARG A 59 -13.66 -21.97 24.56
CA ARG A 59 -13.98 -20.61 24.07
C ARG A 59 -12.87 -19.61 24.36
N GLN A 60 -12.31 -19.63 25.58
CA GLN A 60 -11.17 -18.77 25.93
C GLN A 60 -9.95 -19.04 25.05
N GLN A 61 -9.58 -20.31 24.85
CA GLN A 61 -8.45 -20.68 23.98
C GLN A 61 -8.63 -20.23 22.53
N ILE A 62 -9.85 -20.37 21.98
CA ILE A 62 -10.15 -19.91 20.63
C ILE A 62 -10.02 -18.38 20.54
N GLN A 63 -10.53 -17.67 21.53
CA GLN A 63 -10.47 -16.19 21.57
C GLN A 63 -9.02 -15.69 21.68
N GLU A 64 -8.21 -16.29 22.54
CA GLU A 64 -6.78 -15.96 22.65
C GLU A 64 -6.02 -16.23 21.35
N LYS A 65 -6.30 -17.37 20.71
CA LYS A 65 -5.67 -17.72 19.43
C LYS A 65 -6.03 -16.69 18.34
N LEU A 66 -7.32 -16.30 18.25
CA LEU A 66 -7.78 -15.30 17.30
C LEU A 66 -7.13 -13.93 17.56
N GLN A 67 -7.06 -13.52 18.81
CA GLN A 67 -6.41 -12.26 19.20
C GLN A 67 -4.92 -12.24 18.85
N ARG A 68 -4.19 -13.34 19.09
CA ARG A 68 -2.78 -13.47 18.70
C ARG A 68 -2.60 -13.38 17.19
N GLN A 69 -3.48 -14.02 16.40
CA GLN A 69 -3.45 -13.94 14.95
C GLN A 69 -3.70 -12.52 14.45
N GLN A 70 -4.68 -11.81 15.00
CA GLN A 70 -4.97 -10.42 14.65
C GLN A 70 -3.80 -9.49 14.98
N THR A 71 -3.20 -9.63 16.16
CA THR A 71 -2.03 -8.83 16.57
C THR A 71 -0.83 -9.08 15.65
N SER A 72 -0.57 -10.33 15.30
CA SER A 72 0.50 -10.69 14.36
C SER A 72 0.25 -10.12 12.96
N ALA A 73 -0.98 -10.21 12.45
CA ALA A 73 -1.35 -9.65 11.16
C ALA A 73 -1.17 -8.12 11.12
N LEU A 74 -1.64 -7.41 12.16
CA LEU A 74 -1.45 -5.95 12.29
C LEU A 74 0.02 -5.57 12.37
N SER A 75 0.84 -6.33 13.11
CA SER A 75 2.29 -6.09 13.19
C SER A 75 2.95 -6.22 11.82
N ASN A 76 2.60 -7.23 11.03
CA ASN A 76 3.12 -7.42 9.69
C ASN A 76 2.71 -6.29 8.74
N VAL A 77 1.44 -5.86 8.78
CA VAL A 77 0.95 -4.72 7.99
C VAL A 77 1.72 -3.45 8.34
N ASN A 78 1.89 -3.14 9.64
CA ASN A 78 2.64 -1.97 10.06
C ASN A 78 4.10 -2.01 9.60
N LYS A 79 4.76 -3.17 9.68
CA LYS A 79 6.12 -3.34 9.17
C LYS A 79 6.20 -3.02 7.67
N THR A 80 5.29 -3.59 6.86
CA THR A 80 5.23 -3.35 5.42
C THR A 80 4.97 -1.87 5.10
N LEU A 81 4.08 -1.20 5.86
CA LEU A 81 3.82 0.23 5.69
C LEU A 81 5.06 1.08 5.97
N LEU A 82 5.84 0.76 7.00
CA LEU A 82 7.10 1.46 7.28
C LEU A 82 8.11 1.26 6.16
N GLU A 83 8.31 0.03 5.69
CA GLU A 83 9.19 -0.28 4.56
C GLU A 83 8.78 0.49 3.29
N HIS A 84 7.48 0.55 2.97
CA HIS A 84 6.98 1.33 1.83
C HIS A 84 7.18 2.83 2.02
N SER A 85 6.96 3.37 3.23
CA SER A 85 7.19 4.78 3.54
C SER A 85 8.66 5.17 3.34
N ASP A 86 9.60 4.33 3.80
CA ASP A 86 11.02 4.55 3.60
C ASP A 86 11.41 4.51 2.12
N MET A 87 10.82 3.59 1.36
CA MET A 87 11.04 3.50 -0.09
C MET A 87 10.52 4.74 -0.83
N ILE A 88 9.31 5.24 -0.50
CA ILE A 88 8.74 6.47 -1.07
C ILE A 88 9.62 7.66 -0.72
N ASN A 89 10.09 7.77 0.52
CA ASN A 89 11.00 8.83 0.95
C ASN A 89 12.37 8.76 0.23
N ALA A 90 12.85 7.57 -0.07
CA ALA A 90 14.07 7.39 -0.88
C ALA A 90 13.84 7.82 -2.33
N LEU A 91 12.70 7.46 -2.94
CA LEU A 91 12.34 7.86 -4.30
C LEU A 91 12.15 9.39 -4.42
N SER A 92 11.55 10.04 -3.42
CA SER A 92 11.36 11.50 -3.41
C SER A 92 12.68 12.29 -3.34
N LYS A 93 13.78 11.66 -2.91
CA LYS A 93 15.13 12.25 -2.88
C LYS A 93 15.91 12.07 -4.18
N LEU A 94 15.39 11.26 -5.13
CA LEU A 94 16.01 11.15 -6.43
C LEU A 94 15.86 12.49 -7.18
N PRO A 95 16.92 13.00 -7.82
CA PRO A 95 16.82 14.22 -8.61
C PRO A 95 15.83 14.02 -9.76
N GLU A 96 15.04 15.03 -10.03
CA GLU A 96 14.18 15.07 -11.22
C GLU A 96 15.01 14.78 -12.46
N LYS A 97 14.49 13.96 -13.38
CA LYS A 97 15.15 13.72 -14.66
C LYS A 97 15.14 15.00 -15.48
N ILE A 98 16.32 15.51 -15.79
CA ILE A 98 16.52 16.67 -16.64
C ILE A 98 16.68 16.18 -18.06
N THR A 99 15.76 16.54 -18.95
CA THR A 99 15.93 16.30 -20.38
C THR A 99 16.53 17.52 -21.04
N VAL A 100 17.69 17.36 -21.63
CA VAL A 100 18.37 18.37 -22.45
C VAL A 100 18.14 18.02 -23.91
N LEU A 101 17.50 18.92 -24.66
CA LEU A 101 17.32 18.78 -26.08
C LEU A 101 18.32 19.69 -26.81
N PHE A 102 19.25 19.09 -27.55
CA PHE A 102 20.26 19.77 -28.33
C PHE A 102 19.82 19.88 -29.79
N PHE A 103 19.67 21.09 -30.25
CA PHE A 103 19.40 21.40 -31.65
C PHE A 103 20.66 21.86 -32.36
N ALA A 104 21.05 21.17 -33.43
CA ALA A 104 22.20 21.47 -34.25
C ALA A 104 21.78 21.89 -35.65
N SER A 105 22.23 23.05 -36.08
CA SER A 105 21.99 23.54 -37.43
C SER A 105 23.28 24.04 -38.07
N ASN A 106 23.57 23.51 -39.26
CA ASN A 106 24.78 23.87 -40.03
C ASN A 106 24.44 23.90 -41.53
N PRO A 107 23.80 24.98 -42.02
CA PRO A 107 23.44 25.13 -43.44
C PRO A 107 24.65 25.06 -44.37
N GLN A 108 24.44 24.58 -45.61
CA GLN A 108 25.52 24.35 -46.57
C GLN A 108 26.13 25.64 -47.12
N ASP A 109 25.40 26.74 -47.08
CA ASP A 109 25.78 28.09 -47.52
C ASP A 109 26.54 28.89 -46.41
N GLN A 110 26.78 28.26 -45.24
CA GLN A 110 27.54 28.85 -44.14
C GLN A 110 28.86 28.15 -43.92
N GLY A 111 29.76 28.75 -43.10
CA GLY A 111 30.98 28.12 -42.65
C GLY A 111 30.71 26.87 -41.84
N GLN A 112 31.45 25.81 -42.04
CA GLN A 112 31.20 24.55 -41.35
C GLN A 112 31.62 24.59 -39.87
N LEU A 113 30.67 24.31 -38.97
CA LEU A 113 30.89 24.21 -37.50
C LEU A 113 31.12 22.76 -37.08
N ARG A 114 31.92 22.56 -36.02
CA ARG A 114 32.17 21.24 -35.41
C ARG A 114 31.17 20.93 -34.30
N LEU A 115 29.87 20.93 -34.67
CA LEU A 115 28.77 20.65 -33.73
C LEU A 115 28.82 19.22 -33.20
N ASP A 116 29.42 18.29 -33.94
CA ASP A 116 29.71 16.92 -33.53
C ASP A 116 30.63 16.84 -32.32
N GLU A 117 31.68 17.67 -32.28
CA GLU A 117 32.63 17.74 -31.14
C GLU A 117 31.95 18.35 -29.91
N GLU A 118 31.09 19.35 -30.10
CA GLU A 118 30.35 19.96 -28.99
C GLU A 118 29.43 18.95 -28.31
N VAL A 119 28.61 18.23 -29.08
CA VAL A 119 27.70 17.17 -28.53
C VAL A 119 28.55 16.08 -27.87
N ARG A 120 29.68 15.69 -28.45
CA ARG A 120 30.57 14.71 -27.84
C ARG A 120 31.07 15.18 -26.48
N SER A 121 31.54 16.41 -26.38
CA SER A 121 32.02 16.99 -25.13
C SER A 121 30.93 17.06 -24.06
N ILE A 122 29.72 17.45 -24.44
CA ILE A 122 28.56 17.45 -23.52
C ILE A 122 28.29 16.04 -23.03
N LYS A 123 28.26 15.03 -23.93
CA LYS A 123 28.05 13.62 -23.55
C LYS A 123 29.11 13.11 -22.59
N GLU A 124 30.40 13.47 -22.81
CA GLU A 124 31.48 13.07 -21.92
C GLU A 124 31.38 13.72 -20.55
N MET A 125 30.99 15.00 -20.48
CA MET A 125 30.72 15.69 -19.19
C MET A 125 29.55 15.06 -18.44
N ILE A 126 28.48 14.74 -19.11
CA ILE A 126 27.32 14.06 -18.48
C ILE A 126 27.76 12.70 -17.93
N ARG A 127 28.50 11.89 -18.71
CA ARG A 127 28.98 10.55 -18.29
C ARG A 127 29.90 10.60 -17.08
N SER A 128 30.73 11.64 -16.98
CA SER A 128 31.65 11.85 -15.85
C SER A 128 30.98 12.45 -14.61
N SER A 129 29.76 12.95 -14.75
CA SER A 129 29.06 13.58 -13.63
C SER A 129 28.53 12.55 -12.61
N ARG A 130 28.41 12.99 -11.34
CA ARG A 130 27.86 12.18 -10.25
C ARG A 130 26.39 11.81 -10.47
N HIS A 131 25.65 12.65 -11.20
CA HIS A 131 24.21 12.52 -11.42
C HIS A 131 23.88 12.21 -12.89
N ARG A 132 24.79 11.49 -13.59
CA ARG A 132 24.63 11.14 -15.02
C ARG A 132 23.29 10.47 -15.34
N ASP A 133 22.75 9.67 -14.42
CA ASP A 133 21.52 8.92 -14.64
C ASP A 133 20.25 9.80 -14.52
N ALA A 134 20.42 11.03 -13.98
CA ALA A 134 19.36 12.03 -13.89
C ALA A 134 19.32 12.95 -15.13
N VAL A 135 20.29 12.89 -16.04
CA VAL A 135 20.38 13.74 -17.25
C VAL A 135 20.22 12.88 -18.49
N LYS A 136 19.20 13.22 -19.29
CA LYS A 136 18.95 12.63 -20.61
C LYS A 136 19.31 13.66 -21.67
N LEU A 137 20.22 13.36 -22.60
CA LEU A 137 20.55 14.22 -23.71
C LEU A 137 19.98 13.64 -25.01
N GLU A 138 19.07 14.38 -25.61
CA GLU A 138 18.55 14.12 -26.95
C GLU A 138 19.15 15.13 -27.93
N SER A 139 19.40 14.73 -29.16
CA SER A 139 20.02 15.60 -30.17
C SER A 139 19.26 15.52 -31.49
N CYS A 140 18.91 16.69 -32.03
CA CYS A 140 18.28 16.85 -33.34
C CYS A 140 19.27 17.61 -34.26
N TRP A 141 19.56 17.00 -35.38
CA TRP A 141 20.54 17.50 -36.36
C TRP A 141 19.82 18.07 -37.57
N ALA A 142 20.49 19.00 -38.26
CA ALA A 142 19.94 19.64 -39.48
C ALA A 142 18.57 20.27 -39.26
N VAL A 143 18.45 20.99 -38.16
CA VAL A 143 17.17 21.49 -37.63
C VAL A 143 16.51 22.48 -38.58
N ARG A 144 15.22 22.25 -38.86
CA ARG A 144 14.31 23.12 -39.60
C ARG A 144 13.28 23.74 -38.69
N PRO A 145 12.61 24.83 -39.09
CA PRO A 145 11.61 25.48 -38.25
C PRO A 145 10.50 24.54 -37.73
N GLY A 146 10.02 23.61 -38.58
CA GLY A 146 8.99 22.63 -38.20
C GLY A 146 9.45 21.60 -37.17
N ASP A 147 10.74 21.25 -37.15
CA ASP A 147 11.30 20.24 -36.27
C ASP A 147 11.34 20.73 -34.81
N ILE A 148 11.43 22.05 -34.60
CA ILE A 148 11.57 22.63 -33.24
C ILE A 148 10.39 22.26 -32.36
N LEU A 149 9.18 22.63 -32.76
CA LEU A 149 7.96 22.35 -31.96
C LEU A 149 7.64 20.87 -31.89
N GLN A 150 7.91 20.11 -32.96
CA GLN A 150 7.71 18.65 -32.96
C GLN A 150 8.58 17.97 -31.92
N ASN A 151 9.88 18.27 -31.89
CA ASN A 151 10.82 17.69 -30.93
C ASN A 151 10.57 18.19 -29.49
N ILE A 152 10.14 19.44 -29.31
CA ILE A 152 9.72 19.96 -28.01
C ILE A 152 8.54 19.15 -27.44
N ASN A 153 7.53 18.89 -28.27
CA ASN A 153 6.37 18.11 -27.88
C ASN A 153 6.71 16.64 -27.61
N GLU A 154 7.62 16.06 -28.41
CA GLU A 154 8.03 14.66 -28.26
C GLU A 154 8.84 14.42 -26.99
N PHE A 155 9.82 15.28 -26.72
CA PHE A 155 10.78 15.07 -25.64
C PHE A 155 10.44 15.82 -24.35
N SER A 156 9.55 16.78 -24.37
CA SER A 156 9.18 17.65 -23.24
C SER A 156 10.40 18.11 -22.42
N PRO A 157 11.39 18.79 -23.06
CA PRO A 157 12.66 19.05 -22.44
C PRO A 157 12.58 20.06 -21.29
N THR A 158 13.48 19.89 -20.31
CA THR A 158 13.72 20.87 -19.25
C THR A 158 14.67 21.97 -19.71
N ILE A 159 15.62 21.62 -20.59
CA ILE A 159 16.63 22.52 -21.15
C ILE A 159 16.67 22.34 -22.67
N VAL A 160 16.67 23.45 -23.38
CA VAL A 160 16.87 23.47 -24.84
C VAL A 160 18.19 24.18 -25.11
N HIS A 161 19.04 23.55 -25.89
CA HIS A 161 20.33 24.07 -26.32
C HIS A 161 20.37 24.15 -27.85
N PHE A 162 20.43 25.36 -28.39
CA PHE A 162 20.67 25.59 -29.82
C PHE A 162 22.11 25.82 -30.05
N SER A 163 22.69 25.11 -31.03
CA SER A 163 24.06 25.32 -31.49
C SER A 163 24.12 25.48 -33.01
N GLY A 164 24.75 26.54 -33.47
CA GLY A 164 24.83 26.90 -34.88
C GLY A 164 25.31 28.31 -35.09
N HIS A 165 25.05 28.84 -36.29
CA HIS A 165 25.29 30.24 -36.61
C HIS A 165 24.18 31.16 -36.07
N GLY A 166 24.53 32.41 -35.78
CA GLY A 166 23.64 33.50 -35.46
C GLY A 166 23.85 34.67 -36.41
N SER A 167 22.84 35.57 -36.49
CA SER A 167 22.96 36.85 -37.15
C SER A 167 23.19 37.97 -36.13
N SER A 168 23.63 39.16 -36.63
CA SER A 168 23.74 40.38 -35.81
C SER A 168 22.44 40.89 -35.24
N ASP A 169 21.31 40.42 -35.76
CA ASP A 169 19.94 40.88 -35.41
C ASP A 169 19.20 39.88 -34.46
N ASP A 170 19.96 39.14 -33.64
CA ASP A 170 19.46 38.13 -32.71
C ASP A 170 18.59 37.04 -33.38
N GLU A 171 19.01 36.62 -34.57
CA GLU A 171 18.36 35.54 -35.28
C GLU A 171 19.25 34.28 -35.27
N LEU A 172 18.59 33.14 -35.15
CA LEU A 172 19.21 31.82 -35.28
C LEU A 172 19.23 31.43 -36.78
N VAL A 173 20.37 30.99 -37.24
CA VAL A 173 20.53 30.44 -38.60
C VAL A 173 20.19 28.95 -38.55
N ILE A 174 19.07 28.57 -39.11
CA ILE A 174 18.62 27.18 -39.23
C ILE A 174 18.50 26.77 -40.69
N MET A 175 18.25 25.48 -40.95
CA MET A 175 18.16 24.96 -42.30
C MET A 175 16.74 25.13 -42.89
N ASP A 176 16.65 25.45 -44.16
CA ASP A 176 15.40 25.30 -44.93
C ASP A 176 15.30 23.86 -45.51
N ASN A 177 14.29 23.63 -46.35
CA ASN A 177 14.07 22.33 -46.99
C ASN A 177 15.12 21.99 -48.05
N ASN A 178 15.92 22.97 -48.50
CA ASN A 178 17.01 22.81 -49.46
C ASN A 178 18.37 22.81 -48.81
N SER A 179 18.44 22.72 -47.49
CA SER A 179 19.66 22.75 -46.66
C SER A 179 20.40 24.10 -46.70
N ASN A 180 19.73 25.16 -47.11
CA ASN A 180 20.26 26.54 -47.11
C ASN A 180 19.83 27.28 -45.83
N THR A 181 20.44 28.45 -45.62
CA THR A 181 20.15 29.34 -44.50
C THR A 181 18.68 29.78 -44.47
N LYS A 182 18.08 29.65 -43.29
CA LYS A 182 16.83 30.31 -42.92
C LYS A 182 16.98 31.01 -41.57
N LEU A 183 16.72 32.29 -41.54
CA LEU A 183 16.76 33.12 -40.35
C LEU A 183 15.47 32.98 -39.53
N VAL A 184 15.59 32.78 -38.24
CA VAL A 184 14.47 32.72 -37.32
C VAL A 184 14.80 33.51 -36.08
N SER A 185 13.95 34.43 -35.68
CA SER A 185 14.15 35.24 -34.48
C SER A 185 14.20 34.34 -33.22
N MET A 186 15.27 34.50 -32.42
CA MET A 186 15.47 33.79 -31.15
C MET A 186 14.32 34.07 -30.19
N GLN A 187 13.82 35.31 -30.16
CA GLN A 187 12.68 35.68 -29.32
C GLN A 187 11.40 34.93 -29.74
N SER A 188 11.14 34.79 -31.06
CA SER A 188 10.01 34.02 -31.54
C SER A 188 10.07 32.54 -31.19
N ILE A 189 11.27 31.97 -31.26
CA ILE A 189 11.52 30.58 -30.83
C ILE A 189 11.23 30.40 -29.34
N VAL A 190 11.75 31.29 -28.47
CA VAL A 190 11.51 31.22 -27.02
C VAL A 190 10.03 31.33 -26.71
N GLN A 191 9.33 32.26 -27.32
CA GLN A 191 7.88 32.41 -27.13
C GLN A 191 7.10 31.14 -27.54
N ALA A 192 7.40 30.60 -28.73
CA ALA A 192 6.74 29.39 -29.22
C ALA A 192 6.99 28.17 -28.31
N ILE A 193 8.23 27.97 -27.87
CA ILE A 193 8.62 26.85 -26.99
C ILE A 193 7.98 27.00 -25.61
N SER A 194 7.96 28.22 -25.05
CA SER A 194 7.41 28.49 -23.72
C SER A 194 5.90 28.20 -23.63
N VAL A 195 5.16 28.38 -24.74
CA VAL A 195 3.75 28.03 -24.83
C VAL A 195 3.54 26.53 -25.00
N ALA A 196 4.47 25.84 -25.67
CA ALA A 196 4.33 24.43 -26.01
C ALA A 196 4.79 23.47 -24.89
N ASN A 197 5.55 23.95 -23.89
CA ASN A 197 6.15 23.07 -22.88
C ASN A 197 6.27 23.75 -21.51
N ASP A 198 5.44 23.31 -20.55
CA ASP A 198 5.43 23.80 -19.18
C ASP A 198 6.66 23.35 -18.35
N ASN A 199 7.40 22.32 -18.81
CA ASN A 199 8.60 21.82 -18.12
C ASN A 199 9.87 22.61 -18.46
N LEU A 200 9.81 23.50 -19.45
CA LEU A 200 10.95 24.26 -19.91
C LEU A 200 11.43 25.24 -18.84
N ARG A 201 12.72 25.17 -18.50
CA ARG A 201 13.35 26.06 -17.52
C ARG A 201 14.47 26.91 -18.10
N LEU A 202 15.09 26.45 -19.17
CA LEU A 202 16.22 27.16 -19.77
C LEU A 202 16.25 26.94 -21.29
N VAL A 203 16.45 28.03 -22.03
CA VAL A 203 16.84 27.99 -23.44
C VAL A 203 18.20 28.65 -23.56
N PHE A 204 19.15 27.93 -24.15
CA PHE A 204 20.50 28.40 -24.35
C PHE A 204 20.84 28.44 -25.85
N PHE A 205 21.35 29.58 -26.30
CA PHE A 205 21.83 29.78 -27.68
C PHE A 205 23.34 29.87 -27.67
N ASN A 206 24.02 28.88 -28.28
CA ASN A 206 25.43 28.86 -28.54
C ASN A 206 25.65 29.19 -30.03
N THR A 207 25.65 30.47 -30.33
CA THR A 207 25.75 30.98 -31.70
C THR A 207 26.93 31.93 -31.84
N CYS A 208 27.70 31.79 -32.95
CA CYS A 208 28.76 32.72 -33.32
C CYS A 208 28.23 33.68 -34.40
N HIS A 209 28.55 34.93 -34.28
CA HIS A 209 28.29 35.96 -35.29
C HIS A 209 29.41 35.99 -36.35
#